data_7ef505a5fe94a1385110974f008271e6
#
_entry.id   7ef505a5fe94a1385110974f008271e6
#
_cell.length_a   1.000
_cell.length_b   1.000
_cell.length_c   1.000
_cell.angle_alpha   90.00
_cell.angle_beta   90.00
_cell.angle_gamma   90.00
#
_symmetry.space_group_name_H-M   'P 1'
#
loop_
_entity.id
_entity.type
_entity.pdbx_description
1 polymer ?
#
loop_
_entity_poly.entity_id
_entity_poly.type
_entity_poly.pdbx_seq_one_letter_code
_entity_poly.pdbx_strand_id
1 'polypeptide(L)'
;KMGMASTKGDITQAHPWETSPSPVLSINDKSAQWWEKLTHYKSTVYWDKNKTLGKPFVMFYNAGGINPANQLKAERIGIALSSNMTSWRRLPLRTAKRKTGNPVFFHEAPGIITGDAQIVKFPHYYVMFYFSAYNPERKYNAYNTFAVSRDLVNWQDWEGADLVYPSKPYDDMFAHKSYVLKHQGVVYHFYCAVNHAGQRGIAVATSVPMGRSQVSFPTPEKKGKRQIVSLNQDWQVTFGKTSEDSITKKMGTFRVNVPSNLDDYYGYRQLKHGNLHGTATYEKHFSVHKQTGKRYFLQLEGVGTFAAVKVNRKSYPKELVGRTSFTLDISDALREGDNVLNIKVEHPAMQTNNPWPCGGCSSEWGFSEGSQPFGIFRPVSLIETDEVRVEPFGVHVWNNEACDSVFVETEVKNYSDHEQTIEVISKLALSSGKTAFRQTGKITLKAGETQVVRHQAKVSDAHLWSITDPYLYT
;
A
#
# COMPACT_ATOMS: atom_id res chain seq x y z
N LYS A 1 -18.26 -25.87 -1.76
CA LYS A 1 -17.72 -26.31 -3.06
C LYS A 1 -16.52 -25.45 -3.41
N MET A 2 -15.48 -26.02 -4.00
CA MET A 2 -14.34 -25.29 -4.55
C MET A 2 -14.43 -25.32 -6.06
N GLY A 3 -14.40 -24.16 -6.67
CA GLY A 3 -14.34 -23.98 -8.12
C GLY A 3 -12.91 -23.76 -8.59
N MET A 4 -12.72 -23.74 -9.90
CA MET A 4 -11.48 -23.38 -10.56
C MET A 4 -11.77 -22.42 -11.70
N ALA A 5 -10.93 -21.41 -11.84
CA ALA A 5 -10.88 -20.56 -13.01
C ALA A 5 -9.44 -20.52 -13.53
N SER A 6 -9.27 -20.44 -14.84
CA SER A 6 -7.97 -20.37 -15.51
C SER A 6 -7.95 -19.31 -16.58
N THR A 7 -6.78 -18.77 -16.83
CA THR A 7 -6.51 -17.88 -17.97
C THR A 7 -5.18 -18.22 -18.60
N LYS A 8 -5.05 -18.00 -19.91
CA LYS A 8 -3.79 -18.14 -20.65
C LYS A 8 -3.02 -16.81 -20.74
N GLY A 9 -3.67 -15.73 -20.33
CA GLY A 9 -3.10 -14.39 -20.38
C GLY A 9 -2.25 -14.04 -19.18
N ASP A 10 -1.60 -12.89 -19.25
CA ASP A 10 -0.88 -12.28 -18.14
C ASP A 10 -1.89 -11.86 -17.04
N ILE A 11 -1.72 -12.39 -15.82
CA ILE A 11 -2.61 -12.11 -14.69
C ILE A 11 -2.54 -10.65 -14.21
N THR A 12 -1.56 -9.87 -14.65
CA THR A 12 -1.45 -8.43 -14.35
C THR A 12 -2.33 -7.58 -15.27
N GLN A 13 -2.95 -8.18 -16.28
CA GLN A 13 -3.82 -7.52 -17.23
C GLN A 13 -5.23 -8.11 -17.19
N ALA A 14 -6.21 -7.33 -17.67
CA ALA A 14 -7.58 -7.78 -17.78
C ALA A 14 -7.71 -8.81 -18.93
N HIS A 15 -7.78 -10.07 -18.55
CA HIS A 15 -8.05 -11.18 -19.47
C HIS A 15 -9.31 -11.95 -19.07
N PRO A 16 -10.03 -12.57 -20.02
CA PRO A 16 -11.13 -13.44 -19.68
C PRO A 16 -10.64 -14.67 -18.94
N TRP A 17 -11.35 -15.04 -17.89
CA TRP A 17 -11.12 -16.24 -17.11
C TRP A 17 -12.14 -17.30 -17.50
N GLU A 18 -11.65 -18.49 -17.81
CA GLU A 18 -12.48 -19.67 -18.05
C GLU A 18 -12.76 -20.38 -16.72
N THR A 19 -14.03 -20.51 -16.34
CA THR A 19 -14.44 -21.20 -15.13
C THR A 19 -14.73 -22.66 -15.42
N SER A 20 -14.29 -23.55 -14.52
CA SER A 20 -14.64 -24.97 -14.61
C SER A 20 -16.16 -25.14 -14.49
N PRO A 21 -16.80 -25.95 -15.34
CA PRO A 21 -18.25 -26.19 -15.31
C PRO A 21 -18.70 -26.92 -14.04
N SER A 22 -17.78 -27.59 -13.36
CA SER A 22 -18.04 -28.33 -12.14
C SER A 22 -17.04 -27.97 -11.05
N PRO A 23 -17.42 -28.05 -9.76
CA PRO A 23 -16.49 -27.90 -8.66
C PRO A 23 -15.38 -28.96 -8.72
N VAL A 24 -14.15 -28.55 -8.42
CA VAL A 24 -13.00 -29.48 -8.32
C VAL A 24 -13.01 -30.28 -7.02
N LEU A 25 -13.63 -29.75 -5.97
CA LEU A 25 -13.96 -30.46 -4.73
C LEU A 25 -15.32 -29.99 -4.21
N SER A 26 -16.15 -30.97 -3.76
CA SER A 26 -17.49 -30.70 -3.23
C SER A 26 -17.75 -31.46 -1.94
N ILE A 27 -18.55 -30.87 -1.05
CA ILE A 27 -19.10 -31.60 0.12
C ILE A 27 -19.99 -32.78 -0.26
N ASN A 28 -20.49 -32.75 -1.50
CA ASN A 28 -21.38 -33.80 -2.04
C ASN A 28 -20.61 -34.95 -2.71
N ASP A 29 -19.29 -34.86 -2.81
CA ASP A 29 -18.51 -35.97 -3.37
C ASP A 29 -18.62 -37.21 -2.50
N LYS A 30 -18.65 -38.39 -3.13
CA LYS A 30 -18.67 -39.65 -2.41
C LYS A 30 -17.47 -39.83 -1.48
N SER A 31 -16.34 -39.20 -1.80
CA SER A 31 -15.11 -39.23 -1.01
C SER A 31 -15.08 -38.17 0.10
N ALA A 32 -16.09 -37.30 0.19
CA ALA A 32 -16.14 -36.26 1.22
C ALA A 32 -16.36 -36.86 2.61
N GLN A 33 -15.51 -36.47 3.55
CA GLN A 33 -15.47 -37.03 4.91
C GLN A 33 -16.34 -36.20 5.86
N TRP A 34 -16.66 -36.69 7.05
CA TRP A 34 -17.60 -36.04 7.97
C TRP A 34 -17.21 -34.63 8.32
N TRP A 35 -15.91 -34.33 8.50
CA TRP A 35 -15.38 -33.05 8.87
C TRP A 35 -15.45 -31.98 7.76
N GLU A 36 -15.85 -32.36 6.55
CA GLU A 36 -15.99 -31.47 5.39
C GLU A 36 -17.43 -31.38 4.83
N LYS A 37 -18.40 -31.98 5.51
CA LYS A 37 -19.79 -32.13 5.02
C LYS A 37 -20.65 -30.87 5.12
N LEU A 38 -20.25 -29.86 5.90
CA LEU A 38 -20.97 -28.59 5.99
C LEU A 38 -20.48 -27.59 4.97
N THR A 39 -19.16 -27.38 4.90
CA THR A 39 -18.60 -26.33 4.06
C THR A 39 -17.14 -26.56 3.73
N HIS A 40 -16.73 -26.04 2.57
CA HIS A 40 -15.33 -25.80 2.25
C HIS A 40 -15.08 -24.30 2.31
N TYR A 41 -13.98 -23.88 2.90
CA TYR A 41 -13.58 -22.48 3.04
C TYR A 41 -12.46 -22.14 2.06
N LYS A 42 -11.25 -21.87 2.55
CA LYS A 42 -10.09 -21.49 1.75
C LYS A 42 -9.28 -22.73 1.33
N SER A 43 -8.69 -22.65 0.15
CA SER A 43 -7.70 -23.60 -0.31
C SER A 43 -6.42 -22.87 -0.77
N THR A 44 -5.29 -23.55 -0.59
CA THR A 44 -3.99 -23.16 -1.12
C THR A 44 -3.38 -24.34 -1.83
N VAL A 45 -2.87 -24.14 -3.03
CA VAL A 45 -2.19 -25.19 -3.78
C VAL A 45 -0.68 -24.97 -3.69
N TYR A 46 -0.01 -25.97 -3.15
CA TYR A 46 1.44 -26.03 -3.13
C TYR A 46 1.93 -26.85 -4.33
N TRP A 47 2.82 -26.27 -5.14
CA TRP A 47 3.48 -26.98 -6.22
C TRP A 47 4.70 -27.72 -5.68
N ASP A 48 4.55 -29.00 -5.40
CA ASP A 48 5.62 -29.87 -4.94
C ASP A 48 6.38 -30.49 -6.12
N LYS A 49 7.46 -29.84 -6.52
CA LYS A 49 8.35 -30.31 -7.58
C LYS A 49 8.95 -31.70 -7.28
N ASN A 50 9.12 -32.03 -6.01
CA ASN A 50 9.69 -33.32 -5.57
C ASN A 50 8.64 -34.43 -5.54
N LYS A 51 7.38 -34.11 -5.71
CA LYS A 51 6.26 -35.08 -5.63
C LYS A 51 6.28 -35.90 -4.35
N THR A 52 6.55 -35.31 -3.20
CA THR A 52 6.68 -35.96 -1.88
C THR A 52 5.49 -36.89 -1.59
N LEU A 53 4.29 -36.49 -2.03
CA LEU A 53 3.07 -37.31 -1.90
C LEU A 53 2.69 -38.01 -3.21
N GLY A 54 3.62 -38.19 -4.14
CA GLY A 54 3.42 -38.86 -5.42
C GLY A 54 2.74 -38.05 -6.50
N LYS A 55 2.34 -36.82 -6.23
CA LYS A 55 1.72 -35.88 -7.19
C LYS A 55 2.33 -34.50 -7.06
N PRO A 56 2.43 -33.71 -8.17
CA PRO A 56 3.08 -32.40 -8.15
C PRO A 56 2.23 -31.30 -7.51
N PHE A 57 0.90 -31.44 -7.47
CA PHE A 57 0.03 -30.42 -6.89
C PHE A 57 -0.63 -30.93 -5.63
N VAL A 58 -0.41 -30.22 -4.54
CA VAL A 58 -0.92 -30.53 -3.21
C VAL A 58 -1.82 -29.39 -2.75
N MET A 59 -3.13 -29.62 -2.74
CA MET A 59 -4.09 -28.64 -2.23
C MET A 59 -4.27 -28.86 -0.73
N PHE A 60 -3.99 -27.85 0.06
CA PHE A 60 -4.42 -27.76 1.45
C PHE A 60 -5.72 -26.98 1.49
N TYR A 61 -6.74 -27.54 2.11
CA TYR A 61 -8.04 -26.89 2.23
C TYR A 61 -8.60 -27.05 3.63
N ASN A 62 -9.24 -25.97 4.13
CA ASN A 62 -10.00 -26.11 5.37
C ASN A 62 -11.49 -26.29 5.08
N ALA A 63 -12.10 -27.10 5.90
CA ALA A 63 -13.48 -27.46 5.76
C ALA A 63 -14.12 -27.66 7.14
N GLY A 64 -15.45 -27.48 7.18
CA GLY A 64 -16.24 -27.65 8.38
C GLY A 64 -17.22 -28.79 8.28
N GLY A 65 -17.40 -29.49 9.41
CA GLY A 65 -18.35 -30.58 9.58
C GLY A 65 -18.83 -30.67 11.03
N ILE A 66 -19.80 -31.56 11.27
CA ILE A 66 -20.24 -31.92 12.61
C ILE A 66 -19.49 -33.15 13.06
N ASN A 67 -18.83 -33.09 14.20
CA ASN A 67 -18.13 -34.23 14.76
C ASN A 67 -19.15 -35.26 15.28
N PRO A 68 -19.15 -36.51 14.74
CA PRO A 68 -20.10 -37.53 15.15
C PRO A 68 -20.03 -37.89 16.63
N ALA A 69 -18.86 -37.73 17.25
CA ALA A 69 -18.63 -38.14 18.64
C ALA A 69 -19.23 -37.17 19.67
N ASN A 70 -19.29 -35.86 19.37
CA ASN A 70 -19.74 -34.83 20.31
C ASN A 70 -20.77 -33.84 19.75
N GLN A 71 -21.18 -34.03 18.49
CA GLN A 71 -22.15 -33.18 17.78
C GLN A 71 -21.77 -31.70 17.66
N LEU A 72 -20.52 -31.36 17.89
CA LEU A 72 -20.02 -30.00 17.77
C LEU A 72 -19.43 -29.74 16.38
N LYS A 73 -19.52 -28.49 15.95
CA LYS A 73 -18.86 -28.01 14.72
C LYS A 73 -17.36 -28.09 14.89
N ALA A 74 -16.67 -28.59 13.88
CA ALA A 74 -15.21 -28.61 13.81
C ALA A 74 -14.75 -28.14 12.43
N GLU A 75 -13.71 -27.33 12.39
CA GLU A 75 -13.01 -26.97 11.16
C GLU A 75 -11.59 -27.55 11.19
N ARG A 76 -11.20 -28.18 10.09
CA ARG A 76 -9.95 -28.93 9.99
C ARG A 76 -9.30 -28.71 8.63
N ILE A 77 -8.00 -28.97 8.54
CA ILE A 77 -7.22 -28.86 7.32
C ILE A 77 -6.98 -30.24 6.74
N GLY A 78 -7.30 -30.42 5.47
CA GLY A 78 -7.05 -31.63 4.71
C GLY A 78 -6.23 -31.39 3.45
N ILE A 79 -5.85 -32.50 2.81
CA ILE A 79 -5.10 -32.52 1.57
C ILE A 79 -5.87 -33.22 0.46
N ALA A 80 -5.82 -32.63 -0.73
CA ALA A 80 -6.14 -33.29 -1.99
C ALA A 80 -4.95 -33.17 -2.95
N LEU A 81 -4.77 -34.22 -3.76
CA LEU A 81 -3.64 -34.34 -4.69
C LEU A 81 -4.11 -34.30 -6.13
N SER A 82 -3.30 -33.67 -7.00
CA SER A 82 -3.58 -33.60 -8.44
C SER A 82 -2.31 -33.71 -9.28
N SER A 83 -2.47 -34.21 -10.50
CA SER A 83 -1.43 -34.18 -11.53
C SER A 83 -1.57 -32.99 -12.49
N ASN A 84 -2.76 -32.35 -12.55
CA ASN A 84 -3.13 -31.41 -13.61
C ASN A 84 -3.97 -30.21 -13.10
N MET A 85 -4.16 -30.10 -11.79
CA MET A 85 -4.98 -29.09 -11.11
C MET A 85 -6.49 -29.15 -11.41
N THR A 86 -6.94 -29.95 -12.38
CA THR A 86 -8.38 -30.06 -12.73
C THR A 86 -9.07 -31.22 -12.04
N SER A 87 -8.34 -32.32 -11.77
CA SER A 87 -8.85 -33.51 -11.08
C SER A 87 -8.12 -33.68 -9.76
N TRP A 88 -8.87 -33.76 -8.69
CA TRP A 88 -8.33 -33.82 -7.33
C TRP A 88 -8.78 -35.06 -6.59
N ARG A 89 -7.86 -35.70 -5.90
CA ARG A 89 -8.11 -36.87 -5.06
C ARG A 89 -7.75 -36.57 -3.62
N ARG A 90 -8.71 -36.65 -2.70
CA ARG A 90 -8.48 -36.51 -1.26
C ARG A 90 -7.56 -37.61 -0.75
N LEU A 91 -6.73 -37.28 0.24
CA LEU A 91 -6.08 -38.33 1.01
C LEU A 91 -7.13 -39.18 1.74
N PRO A 92 -6.84 -40.49 1.98
CA PRO A 92 -7.71 -41.36 2.76
C PRO A 92 -7.95 -40.80 4.18
N LEU A 93 -9.05 -41.19 4.80
CA LEU A 93 -9.35 -40.81 6.18
C LEU A 93 -8.28 -41.33 7.13
N ARG A 94 -7.82 -40.48 8.05
CA ARG A 94 -6.97 -40.88 9.17
C ARG A 94 -7.78 -41.76 10.14
N THR A 95 -7.21 -42.85 10.57
CA THR A 95 -7.85 -43.81 11.50
C THR A 95 -6.82 -44.32 12.51
N ALA A 96 -7.25 -44.99 13.55
CA ALA A 96 -6.35 -45.61 14.51
C ALA A 96 -5.31 -46.56 13.84
N LYS A 97 -5.72 -47.25 12.75
CA LYS A 97 -4.84 -48.13 11.97
C LYS A 97 -4.03 -47.38 10.90
N ARG A 98 -4.55 -46.27 10.38
CA ARG A 98 -3.88 -45.40 9.38
C ARG A 98 -3.58 -44.08 10.03
N LYS A 99 -2.35 -43.90 10.49
CA LYS A 99 -1.90 -42.70 11.20
C LYS A 99 -1.62 -41.51 10.26
N THR A 100 -1.50 -41.76 8.95
CA THR A 100 -1.33 -40.73 7.92
C THR A 100 -2.59 -40.61 7.07
N GLY A 101 -3.10 -39.41 6.86
CA GLY A 101 -4.32 -39.16 6.08
C GLY A 101 -5.08 -37.94 6.55
N ASN A 102 -6.23 -37.69 5.93
CA ASN A 102 -7.10 -36.56 6.24
C ASN A 102 -7.93 -36.76 7.51
N PRO A 103 -8.19 -35.70 8.29
CA PRO A 103 -7.57 -34.40 8.19
C PRO A 103 -6.09 -34.47 8.60
N VAL A 104 -5.24 -33.68 7.96
CA VAL A 104 -3.78 -33.69 8.24
C VAL A 104 -3.40 -32.80 9.42
N PHE A 105 -4.21 -31.77 9.69
CA PHE A 105 -3.95 -30.87 10.81
C PHE A 105 -5.24 -30.34 11.43
N PHE A 106 -5.33 -30.37 12.76
CA PHE A 106 -6.46 -29.88 13.55
C PHE A 106 -6.11 -29.90 15.04
N HIS A 107 -6.89 -29.18 15.85
CA HIS A 107 -6.84 -29.24 17.31
C HIS A 107 -8.00 -30.09 17.84
N GLU A 108 -7.71 -30.91 18.85
CA GLU A 108 -8.67 -31.92 19.36
C GLU A 108 -9.82 -31.30 20.19
N ALA A 109 -9.58 -30.18 20.86
CA ALA A 109 -10.62 -29.60 21.73
C ALA A 109 -11.87 -29.22 20.94
N PRO A 110 -13.07 -29.47 21.50
CA PRO A 110 -14.33 -29.20 20.83
C PRO A 110 -14.50 -27.73 20.47
N GLY A 111 -15.00 -27.45 19.27
CA GLY A 111 -15.31 -26.10 18.80
C GLY A 111 -14.14 -25.28 18.29
N ILE A 112 -12.92 -25.79 18.40
CA ILE A 112 -11.75 -25.09 17.82
C ILE A 112 -11.85 -25.09 16.30
N ILE A 113 -11.59 -23.91 15.72
CA ILE A 113 -11.41 -23.72 14.28
C ILE A 113 -9.92 -23.73 13.96
N THR A 114 -9.53 -24.50 12.94
CA THR A 114 -8.18 -24.53 12.39
C THR A 114 -8.25 -24.44 10.88
N GLY A 115 -7.67 -23.38 10.29
CA GLY A 115 -7.88 -23.16 8.87
C GLY A 115 -6.89 -22.26 8.18
N ASP A 116 -7.15 -22.03 6.90
CA ASP A 116 -6.47 -21.13 5.99
C ASP A 116 -4.96 -21.39 5.83
N ALA A 117 -4.59 -22.67 5.72
CA ALA A 117 -3.21 -23.10 5.56
C ALA A 117 -2.51 -22.45 4.35
N GLN A 118 -1.33 -21.92 4.57
CA GLN A 118 -0.38 -21.50 3.54
C GLN A 118 0.93 -22.25 3.74
N ILE A 119 1.42 -22.92 2.70
CA ILE A 119 2.62 -23.75 2.78
C ILE A 119 3.82 -23.02 2.20
N VAL A 120 4.89 -22.95 2.97
CA VAL A 120 6.20 -22.41 2.55
C VAL A 120 7.25 -23.49 2.72
N LYS A 121 8.04 -23.74 1.67
CA LYS A 121 9.14 -24.71 1.69
C LYS A 121 10.42 -24.05 2.16
N PHE A 122 11.06 -24.64 3.15
CA PHE A 122 12.43 -24.38 3.59
C PHE A 122 13.36 -25.53 3.16
N PRO A 123 14.69 -25.40 3.23
CA PRO A 123 15.58 -26.45 2.76
C PRO A 123 15.30 -27.85 3.31
N HIS A 124 14.95 -27.97 4.60
CA HIS A 124 14.83 -29.26 5.28
C HIS A 124 13.43 -29.54 5.84
N TYR A 125 12.49 -28.61 5.74
CA TYR A 125 11.15 -28.74 6.29
C TYR A 125 10.16 -27.83 5.56
N TYR A 126 8.88 -28.02 5.83
CA TYR A 126 7.78 -27.18 5.39
C TYR A 126 7.22 -26.43 6.58
N VAL A 127 6.78 -25.21 6.36
CA VAL A 127 6.05 -24.41 7.33
C VAL A 127 4.64 -24.20 6.80
N MET A 128 3.66 -24.46 7.62
CA MET A 128 2.27 -24.14 7.39
C MET A 128 1.90 -22.97 8.27
N PHE A 129 1.72 -21.78 7.69
CA PHE A 129 1.07 -20.67 8.37
C PHE A 129 -0.43 -20.91 8.34
N TYR A 130 -1.07 -20.78 9.50
CA TYR A 130 -2.51 -21.02 9.65
C TYR A 130 -3.10 -20.12 10.74
N PHE A 131 -4.41 -20.05 10.81
CA PHE A 131 -5.10 -19.45 11.96
C PHE A 131 -5.84 -20.51 12.76
N SER A 132 -6.01 -20.20 14.04
CA SER A 132 -6.92 -20.94 14.91
C SER A 132 -7.85 -19.98 15.65
N ALA A 133 -9.04 -20.46 16.01
CA ALA A 133 -10.00 -19.69 16.77
C ALA A 133 -10.71 -20.56 17.80
N TYR A 134 -11.18 -19.88 18.88
CA TYR A 134 -11.88 -20.49 20.02
C TYR A 134 -11.07 -21.57 20.74
N ASN A 135 -9.75 -21.41 20.75
CA ASN A 135 -8.87 -22.28 21.52
C ASN A 135 -8.96 -21.90 23.01
N PRO A 136 -9.41 -22.80 23.90
CA PRO A 136 -9.56 -22.50 25.32
C PRO A 136 -8.24 -22.22 26.06
N GLU A 137 -7.11 -22.58 25.48
CA GLU A 137 -5.77 -22.30 26.02
C GLU A 137 -5.28 -20.89 25.69
N ARG A 138 -6.05 -20.11 24.92
CA ARG A 138 -5.72 -18.74 24.55
C ARG A 138 -6.68 -17.73 25.17
N LYS A 139 -6.16 -16.56 25.53
CA LYS A 139 -6.95 -15.46 26.11
C LYS A 139 -7.73 -14.63 25.07
N TYR A 140 -7.55 -14.94 23.78
CA TYR A 140 -8.13 -14.23 22.65
C TYR A 140 -8.85 -15.20 21.71
N ASN A 141 -9.83 -14.68 20.97
CA ASN A 141 -10.75 -15.50 20.18
C ASN A 141 -10.10 -16.15 18.95
N ALA A 142 -9.13 -15.50 18.34
CA ALA A 142 -8.46 -16.05 17.16
C ALA A 142 -7.03 -15.49 17.03
N TYR A 143 -6.16 -16.28 16.44
CA TYR A 143 -4.76 -15.96 16.28
C TYR A 143 -4.18 -16.62 15.02
N ASN A 144 -3.04 -16.09 14.55
CA ASN A 144 -2.24 -16.70 13.50
C ASN A 144 -0.94 -17.24 14.07
N THR A 145 -0.59 -18.45 13.68
CA THR A 145 0.62 -19.13 14.10
C THR A 145 1.13 -20.05 12.99
N PHE A 146 1.96 -21.02 13.29
CA PHE A 146 2.48 -21.96 12.30
C PHE A 146 2.73 -23.35 12.86
N ALA A 147 2.74 -24.32 11.97
CA ALA A 147 3.20 -25.68 12.24
C ALA A 147 4.31 -26.07 11.27
N VAL A 148 5.13 -27.04 11.63
CA VAL A 148 6.24 -27.53 10.80
C VAL A 148 6.05 -29.00 10.43
N SER A 149 6.52 -29.38 9.22
CA SER A 149 6.46 -30.76 8.74
C SER A 149 7.68 -31.09 7.88
N ARG A 150 8.06 -32.36 7.83
CA ARG A 150 9.07 -32.89 6.91
C ARG A 150 8.49 -33.60 5.72
N ASP A 151 7.20 -33.95 5.77
CA ASP A 151 6.53 -34.85 4.80
C ASP A 151 5.19 -34.33 4.28
N LEU A 152 4.76 -33.11 4.65
CA LEU A 152 3.48 -32.48 4.31
C LEU A 152 2.24 -33.09 4.98
N VAL A 153 2.36 -34.19 5.70
CA VAL A 153 1.22 -34.96 6.30
C VAL A 153 1.28 -34.90 7.82
N ASN A 154 2.47 -35.07 8.40
CA ASN A 154 2.67 -35.05 9.83
C ASN A 154 3.17 -33.66 10.22
N TRP A 155 2.36 -32.91 10.97
CA TRP A 155 2.62 -31.55 11.37
C TRP A 155 2.82 -31.47 12.87
N GLN A 156 3.85 -30.78 13.27
CA GLN A 156 4.12 -30.39 14.66
C GLN A 156 3.75 -28.92 14.82
N ASP A 157 2.85 -28.66 15.75
CA ASP A 157 2.44 -27.30 16.06
C ASP A 157 3.54 -26.52 16.76
N TRP A 158 3.51 -25.19 16.60
CA TRP A 158 4.38 -24.28 17.33
C TRP A 158 3.85 -24.07 18.74
N GLU A 159 4.67 -24.36 19.74
CA GLU A 159 4.31 -24.26 21.16
C GLU A 159 4.69 -22.89 21.79
N GLY A 160 5.34 -22.02 21.02
CA GLY A 160 5.75 -20.69 21.48
C GLY A 160 4.65 -19.62 21.34
N ALA A 161 5.05 -18.35 21.38
CA ALA A 161 4.13 -17.24 21.20
C ALA A 161 3.52 -17.22 19.81
N ASP A 162 2.23 -16.89 19.74
CA ASP A 162 1.52 -16.74 18.46
C ASP A 162 2.10 -15.58 17.67
N LEU A 163 2.13 -15.70 16.34
CA LEU A 163 2.73 -14.70 15.45
C LEU A 163 1.91 -13.41 15.41
N VAL A 164 0.59 -13.53 15.31
CA VAL A 164 -0.34 -12.41 15.30
C VAL A 164 -1.58 -12.80 16.10
N TYR A 165 -2.00 -11.92 17.00
CA TYR A 165 -3.17 -12.10 17.84
C TYR A 165 -3.85 -10.73 18.09
N PRO A 166 -5.10 -10.69 18.55
CA PRO A 166 -5.79 -9.45 18.89
C PRO A 166 -4.99 -8.58 19.85
N SER A 167 -4.62 -7.41 19.41
CA SER A 167 -3.70 -6.51 20.16
C SER A 167 -3.97 -5.03 19.95
N LYS A 168 -4.86 -4.69 19.04
CA LYS A 168 -5.19 -3.32 18.64
C LYS A 168 -6.70 -3.12 18.63
N PRO A 169 -7.20 -1.88 18.76
CA PRO A 169 -8.63 -1.62 18.72
C PRO A 169 -9.35 -2.07 17.44
N TYR A 170 -8.61 -2.26 16.35
CA TYR A 170 -9.17 -2.71 15.07
C TYR A 170 -9.21 -4.23 14.92
N ASP A 171 -8.50 -4.98 15.76
CA ASP A 171 -8.47 -6.45 15.76
C ASP A 171 -8.82 -7.08 17.11
N ASP A 172 -9.40 -6.29 18.04
CA ASP A 172 -9.61 -6.69 19.44
C ASP A 172 -10.56 -7.89 19.63
N MET A 173 -11.27 -8.30 18.57
CA MET A 173 -12.12 -9.50 18.57
C MET A 173 -11.44 -10.69 17.87
N PHE A 174 -10.94 -10.50 16.65
CA PHE A 174 -10.28 -11.54 15.87
C PHE A 174 -9.08 -11.02 15.09
N ALA A 175 -7.95 -11.73 15.15
CA ALA A 175 -6.85 -11.64 14.21
C ALA A 175 -6.69 -13.02 13.54
N HIS A 176 -7.25 -13.22 12.33
CA HIS A 176 -7.35 -14.53 11.68
C HIS A 176 -7.12 -14.47 10.17
N LYS A 177 -7.11 -15.63 9.49
CA LYS A 177 -6.94 -15.76 8.02
C LYS A 177 -5.58 -15.24 7.54
N SER A 178 -4.58 -16.06 7.71
CA SER A 178 -3.17 -15.76 7.42
C SER A 178 -2.83 -15.73 5.94
N TYR A 179 -1.96 -14.79 5.55
CA TYR A 179 -1.17 -14.86 4.32
C TYR A 179 0.20 -14.20 4.53
N VAL A 180 1.26 -14.96 4.36
CA VAL A 180 2.64 -14.51 4.65
C VAL A 180 3.45 -14.47 3.37
N LEU A 181 4.15 -13.37 3.15
CA LEU A 181 5.11 -13.26 2.06
C LEU A 181 6.39 -12.56 2.52
N LYS A 182 7.48 -12.79 1.82
CA LYS A 182 8.74 -12.08 2.02
C LYS A 182 9.06 -11.25 0.79
N HIS A 183 9.32 -9.97 1.00
CA HIS A 183 9.71 -9.05 -0.04
C HIS A 183 10.86 -8.15 0.46
N GLN A 184 11.92 -8.00 -0.31
CA GLN A 184 13.09 -7.18 0.02
C GLN A 184 13.63 -7.39 1.45
N GLY A 185 13.70 -8.65 1.89
CA GLY A 185 14.19 -9.01 3.22
C GLY A 185 13.17 -8.91 4.35
N VAL A 186 12.05 -8.23 4.15
CA VAL A 186 10.99 -8.07 5.14
C VAL A 186 9.92 -9.15 4.96
N VAL A 187 9.47 -9.72 6.07
CA VAL A 187 8.31 -10.62 6.10
C VAL A 187 7.06 -9.81 6.40
N TYR A 188 6.06 -9.97 5.58
CA TYR A 188 4.73 -9.36 5.71
C TYR A 188 3.72 -10.45 6.03
N HIS A 189 3.01 -10.31 7.13
CA HIS A 189 1.94 -11.20 7.54
C HIS A 189 0.61 -10.47 7.44
N PHE A 190 -0.11 -10.68 6.34
CA PHE A 190 -1.46 -10.14 6.14
C PHE A 190 -2.46 -10.99 6.88
N TYR A 191 -3.43 -10.35 7.51
CA TYR A 191 -4.48 -11.05 8.24
C TYR A 191 -5.80 -10.28 8.23
N CYS A 192 -6.90 -10.98 8.46
CA CYS A 192 -8.20 -10.35 8.65
C CYS A 192 -8.33 -9.90 10.10
N ALA A 193 -8.44 -8.61 10.29
CA ALA A 193 -8.70 -7.97 11.57
C ALA A 193 -10.20 -7.75 11.75
N VAL A 194 -10.74 -8.05 12.93
CA VAL A 194 -12.15 -7.82 13.29
C VAL A 194 -12.21 -7.26 14.71
N ASN A 195 -12.98 -6.21 14.92
CA ASN A 195 -13.19 -5.63 16.23
C ASN A 195 -14.56 -6.00 16.81
N HIS A 196 -14.78 -5.68 18.09
CA HIS A 196 -16.05 -5.94 18.80
C HIS A 196 -17.24 -5.19 18.19
N ALA A 197 -17.02 -4.11 17.44
CA ALA A 197 -18.08 -3.44 16.68
C ALA A 197 -18.47 -4.18 15.39
N GLY A 198 -17.87 -5.34 15.10
CA GLY A 198 -18.13 -6.14 13.90
C GLY A 198 -17.48 -5.61 12.62
N GLN A 199 -16.65 -4.58 12.72
CA GLN A 199 -15.93 -4.03 11.59
C GLN A 199 -14.79 -4.97 11.18
N ARG A 200 -14.55 -5.08 9.86
CA ARG A 200 -13.56 -6.00 9.29
C ARG A 200 -12.65 -5.28 8.32
N GLY A 201 -11.38 -5.69 8.30
CA GLY A 201 -10.38 -5.19 7.37
C GLY A 201 -9.22 -6.15 7.21
N ILE A 202 -8.30 -5.81 6.31
CA ILE A 202 -7.02 -6.49 6.18
C ILE A 202 -5.98 -5.65 6.90
N ALA A 203 -5.30 -6.26 7.85
CA ALA A 203 -4.16 -5.68 8.55
C ALA A 203 -2.86 -6.40 8.17
N VAL A 204 -1.73 -5.81 8.49
CA VAL A 204 -0.41 -6.39 8.24
C VAL A 204 0.49 -6.26 9.47
N ALA A 205 1.15 -7.34 9.83
CA ALA A 205 2.28 -7.36 10.74
C ALA A 205 3.58 -7.55 9.95
N THR A 206 4.68 -6.97 10.40
CA THR A 206 5.97 -7.01 9.68
C THR A 206 7.10 -7.44 10.59
N SER A 207 8.11 -8.13 10.03
CA SER A 207 9.26 -8.65 10.77
C SER A 207 10.26 -7.58 11.21
N VAL A 208 10.13 -6.37 10.70
CA VAL A 208 10.92 -5.20 11.12
C VAL A 208 9.97 -4.08 11.47
N PRO A 209 10.33 -3.17 12.39
CA PRO A 209 9.56 -1.98 12.64
C PRO A 209 9.43 -1.18 11.34
N MET A 210 8.26 -1.20 10.76
CA MET A 210 7.93 -0.38 9.58
C MET A 210 7.04 0.74 10.06
N GLY A 211 7.42 1.98 9.79
CA GLY A 211 6.47 3.08 9.80
C GLY A 211 5.32 2.71 8.87
N ARG A 212 4.09 3.06 9.22
CA ARG A 212 2.87 2.65 8.48
C ARG A 212 2.80 3.13 7.03
N SER A 213 3.74 3.94 6.61
CA SER A 213 3.84 4.48 5.25
C SER A 213 5.25 4.34 4.70
N GLN A 214 5.72 3.11 4.56
CA GLN A 214 6.93 2.85 3.76
C GLN A 214 6.56 2.56 2.30
N VAL A 215 5.84 3.46 1.69
CA VAL A 215 5.87 3.54 0.23
C VAL A 215 7.17 4.25 -0.12
N SER A 216 8.18 3.51 -0.56
CA SER A 216 9.36 4.14 -1.15
C SER A 216 8.94 4.68 -2.52
N PHE A 217 8.70 5.97 -2.59
CA PHE A 217 8.65 6.62 -3.87
C PHE A 217 10.07 6.62 -4.43
N PRO A 218 10.24 6.35 -5.73
CA PRO A 218 11.56 6.44 -6.35
C PRO A 218 12.08 7.84 -6.08
N THR A 219 13.24 7.94 -5.41
CA THR A 219 13.94 9.21 -5.26
C THR A 219 14.29 9.65 -6.67
N PRO A 220 13.85 10.82 -7.13
CA PRO A 220 14.22 11.30 -8.45
C PRO A 220 15.74 11.26 -8.57
N GLU A 221 16.25 10.65 -9.63
CA GLU A 221 17.68 10.64 -9.90
C GLU A 221 18.20 12.07 -9.94
N LYS A 222 19.36 12.31 -9.31
CA LYS A 222 20.06 13.59 -9.38
C LYS A 222 20.44 13.90 -10.84
N LYS A 223 19.56 14.59 -11.56
CA LYS A 223 19.87 15.12 -12.89
C LYS A 223 20.04 16.65 -12.78
N GLY A 224 21.27 17.11 -12.98
CA GLY A 224 21.59 18.53 -12.99
C GLY A 224 21.93 19.14 -11.62
N LYS A 225 21.89 20.47 -11.54
CA LYS A 225 22.23 21.26 -10.33
C LYS A 225 21.10 21.29 -9.29
N ARG A 226 19.88 20.88 -9.65
CA ARG A 226 18.75 20.72 -8.72
C ARG A 226 19.00 19.54 -7.81
N GLN A 227 18.91 19.74 -6.50
CA GLN A 227 18.93 18.68 -5.51
C GLN A 227 17.56 18.51 -4.88
N ILE A 228 17.13 17.26 -4.69
CA ILE A 228 15.87 16.95 -4.03
C ILE A 228 16.19 16.07 -2.83
N VAL A 229 15.89 16.59 -1.65
CA VAL A 229 16.10 15.88 -0.38
C VAL A 229 14.73 15.45 0.15
N SER A 230 14.56 14.16 0.35
CA SER A 230 13.34 13.61 0.95
C SER A 230 13.25 13.99 2.42
N LEU A 231 12.12 14.54 2.84
CA LEU A 231 11.79 14.82 4.24
C LEU A 231 10.77 13.79 4.79
N ASN A 232 10.62 12.65 4.15
CA ASN A 232 9.53 11.71 4.43
C ASN A 232 9.66 10.96 5.77
N GLN A 233 10.85 10.84 6.34
CA GLN A 233 11.08 10.04 7.52
C GLN A 233 10.94 10.84 8.82
N ASP A 234 10.56 10.17 9.90
CA ASP A 234 10.72 10.61 11.29
C ASP A 234 10.01 11.94 11.64
N TRP A 235 8.72 12.00 11.40
CA TRP A 235 7.86 13.10 11.82
C TRP A 235 7.26 12.83 13.18
N GLN A 236 7.19 13.84 14.02
CA GLN A 236 6.38 13.82 15.23
C GLN A 236 4.99 14.37 14.91
N VAL A 237 3.94 13.68 15.36
CA VAL A 237 2.55 14.08 15.14
C VAL A 237 1.83 14.20 16.46
N THR A 238 1.09 15.28 16.61
CA THR A 238 0.20 15.51 17.74
C THR A 238 -1.18 15.88 17.21
N PHE A 239 -2.21 15.15 17.61
CA PHE A 239 -3.59 15.52 17.30
C PHE A 239 -3.98 16.81 18.02
N GLY A 240 -4.66 17.70 17.32
CA GLY A 240 -5.43 18.78 17.91
C GLY A 240 -6.86 18.33 18.24
N LYS A 241 -7.83 19.20 18.00
CA LYS A 241 -9.25 18.81 18.14
C LYS A 241 -9.67 17.90 17.00
N THR A 242 -10.29 16.76 17.32
CA THR A 242 -10.77 15.78 16.34
C THR A 242 -12.21 15.35 16.63
N SER A 243 -12.83 14.66 15.67
CA SER A 243 -14.15 14.03 15.86
C SER A 243 -14.14 12.93 16.93
N GLU A 244 -12.95 12.40 17.27
CA GLU A 244 -12.75 11.32 18.25
C GLU A 244 -11.76 11.73 19.35
N ASP A 245 -11.99 12.90 19.94
CA ASP A 245 -11.12 13.51 20.97
C ASP A 245 -10.83 12.58 22.15
N SER A 246 -11.80 11.75 22.55
CA SER A 246 -11.64 10.80 23.66
C SER A 246 -10.51 9.78 23.44
N ILE A 247 -10.21 9.48 22.18
CA ILE A 247 -9.16 8.53 21.77
C ILE A 247 -7.90 9.27 21.40
N THR A 248 -8.03 10.26 20.50
CA THR A 248 -6.86 10.95 19.93
C THR A 248 -6.04 11.73 20.96
N LYS A 249 -6.67 12.29 21.98
CA LYS A 249 -5.99 12.95 23.10
C LYS A 249 -5.12 11.98 23.94
N LYS A 250 -5.53 10.72 24.04
CA LYS A 250 -4.76 9.70 24.77
C LYS A 250 -3.52 9.23 24.01
N MET A 251 -3.44 9.48 22.71
CA MET A 251 -2.30 9.08 21.89
C MET A 251 -1.06 9.94 22.15
N GLY A 252 -1.23 11.18 22.67
CA GLY A 252 -0.12 12.10 22.87
C GLY A 252 0.61 12.43 21.56
N THR A 253 1.92 12.61 21.66
CA THR A 253 2.79 12.77 20.48
C THR A 253 3.35 11.41 20.06
N PHE A 254 3.25 11.09 18.79
CA PHE A 254 3.72 9.84 18.22
C PHE A 254 4.52 10.07 16.93
N ARG A 255 5.31 9.07 16.52
CA ARG A 255 6.15 9.17 15.31
C ARG A 255 5.48 8.54 14.11
N VAL A 256 5.64 9.19 12.95
CA VAL A 256 5.19 8.68 11.66
C VAL A 256 6.22 8.95 10.58
N ASN A 257 6.16 8.18 9.52
CA ASN A 257 6.75 8.54 8.25
C ASN A 257 5.65 9.03 7.31
N VAL A 258 5.94 9.96 6.43
CA VAL A 258 5.03 10.37 5.35
C VAL A 258 5.47 9.69 4.05
N PRO A 259 4.57 9.35 3.16
CA PRO A 259 3.12 9.52 3.23
C PRO A 259 2.46 8.78 4.39
N SER A 260 1.46 9.41 5.03
CA SER A 260 0.70 8.82 6.12
C SER A 260 -0.78 9.22 6.05
N ASN A 261 -1.63 8.28 6.42
CA ASN A 261 -3.03 8.56 6.71
C ASN A 261 -3.26 8.39 8.22
N LEU A 262 -3.67 9.45 8.90
CA LEU A 262 -3.83 9.42 10.36
C LEU A 262 -4.95 8.51 10.83
N ASP A 263 -5.90 8.15 9.96
CA ASP A 263 -6.90 7.13 10.25
C ASP A 263 -6.25 5.77 10.60
N ASP A 264 -5.11 5.44 9.98
CA ASP A 264 -4.39 4.20 10.25
C ASP A 264 -3.76 4.16 11.64
N TYR A 265 -3.39 5.33 12.17
CA TYR A 265 -2.78 5.45 13.51
C TYR A 265 -3.83 5.57 14.62
N TYR A 266 -4.99 6.13 14.30
CA TYR A 266 -6.14 6.18 15.17
C TYR A 266 -6.71 4.79 15.46
N GLY A 267 -6.66 3.87 14.51
CA GLY A 267 -7.16 2.53 14.60
C GLY A 267 -7.87 2.06 13.35
N TYR A 268 -8.83 1.17 13.51
CA TYR A 268 -9.59 0.64 12.39
C TYR A 268 -10.48 1.72 11.78
N ARG A 269 -10.36 1.90 10.48
CA ARG A 269 -11.18 2.84 9.72
C ARG A 269 -12.64 2.40 9.78
N GLN A 270 -13.51 3.26 10.26
CA GLN A 270 -14.94 3.00 10.26
C GLN A 270 -15.46 3.08 8.82
N LEU A 271 -15.78 1.92 8.25
CA LEU A 271 -16.36 1.83 6.91
C LEU A 271 -17.77 2.41 6.83
N LYS A 272 -18.37 2.75 7.94
CA LYS A 272 -19.78 3.11 7.99
C LYS A 272 -20.07 4.54 7.54
N HIS A 273 -19.34 5.49 8.01
CA HIS A 273 -19.43 6.91 7.62
C HIS A 273 -18.17 7.64 8.03
N GLY A 274 -17.34 7.92 7.05
CA GLY A 274 -16.33 8.92 7.21
C GLY A 274 -15.03 8.49 7.85
N ASN A 275 -14.16 9.44 7.79
CA ASN A 275 -12.81 9.40 8.30
C ASN A 275 -12.78 10.11 9.65
N LEU A 276 -11.65 9.98 10.33
CA LEU A 276 -11.31 10.88 11.40
C LEU A 276 -11.24 12.31 10.86
N HIS A 277 -11.97 13.24 11.47
CA HIS A 277 -11.95 14.67 11.15
C HIS A 277 -11.28 15.45 12.25
N GLY A 278 -10.68 16.60 11.91
CA GLY A 278 -10.10 17.50 12.89
C GLY A 278 -8.78 18.09 12.45
N THR A 279 -7.89 18.29 13.41
CA THR A 279 -6.58 18.87 13.17
C THR A 279 -5.46 17.99 13.72
N ALA A 280 -4.31 18.03 13.05
CA ALA A 280 -3.07 17.43 13.54
C ALA A 280 -1.88 18.34 13.18
N THR A 281 -0.87 18.34 14.02
CA THR A 281 0.38 19.05 13.77
C THR A 281 1.48 18.03 13.56
N TYR A 282 2.14 18.15 12.41
CA TYR A 282 3.34 17.41 12.06
C TYR A 282 4.55 18.30 12.33
N GLU A 283 5.54 17.80 13.07
CA GLU A 283 6.80 18.46 13.33
C GLU A 283 7.96 17.63 12.80
N LYS A 284 8.88 18.27 12.09
CA LYS A 284 10.07 17.67 11.51
C LYS A 284 11.30 18.51 11.82
N HIS A 285 12.33 17.88 12.38
CA HIS A 285 13.68 18.45 12.50
C HIS A 285 14.53 17.96 11.32
N PHE A 286 15.25 18.89 10.69
CA PHE A 286 16.15 18.60 9.58
C PHE A 286 17.28 19.62 9.51
N SER A 287 18.41 19.23 8.94
CA SER A 287 19.58 20.10 8.80
C SER A 287 19.80 20.49 7.35
N VAL A 288 20.18 21.74 7.12
CA VAL A 288 20.47 22.30 5.80
C VAL A 288 21.83 22.97 5.81
N HIS A 289 22.65 22.67 4.81
CA HIS A 289 23.84 23.47 4.52
C HIS A 289 23.50 24.49 3.43
N LYS A 290 23.32 25.76 3.82
CA LYS A 290 22.92 26.81 2.90
C LYS A 290 24.09 27.21 1.99
N GLN A 291 23.84 27.32 0.71
CA GLN A 291 24.79 27.74 -0.30
C GLN A 291 24.39 29.10 -0.86
N THR A 292 25.37 30.00 -1.07
CA THR A 292 25.16 31.29 -1.74
C THR A 292 24.68 31.04 -3.18
N GLY A 293 23.74 31.86 -3.66
CA GLY A 293 23.18 31.74 -5.01
C GLY A 293 22.21 30.56 -5.18
N LYS A 294 21.76 29.93 -4.07
CA LYS A 294 20.76 28.87 -4.08
C LYS A 294 19.47 29.33 -3.42
N ARG A 295 18.38 28.74 -3.92
CA ARG A 295 17.02 28.85 -3.36
C ARG A 295 16.54 27.49 -2.88
N TYR A 296 15.71 27.50 -1.86
CA TYR A 296 15.21 26.31 -1.18
C TYR A 296 13.68 26.32 -1.17
N PHE A 297 13.10 25.27 -1.72
CA PHE A 297 11.66 25.14 -1.84
C PHE A 297 11.17 23.91 -1.09
N LEU A 298 10.14 24.08 -0.27
CA LEU A 298 9.40 23.00 0.33
C LEU A 298 8.30 22.58 -0.64
N GLN A 299 8.32 21.34 -1.09
CA GLN A 299 7.26 20.73 -1.91
C GLN A 299 6.48 19.75 -1.07
N LEU A 300 5.15 19.91 -1.04
CA LEU A 300 4.20 18.96 -0.52
C LEU A 300 3.35 18.44 -1.68
N GLU A 301 3.34 17.15 -1.89
CA GLU A 301 2.62 16.55 -3.03
C GLU A 301 1.15 16.26 -2.75
N GLY A 302 0.75 16.24 -1.49
CA GLY A 302 -0.64 16.08 -1.08
C GLY A 302 -0.85 16.09 0.42
N VAL A 303 -1.82 16.90 0.84
CA VAL A 303 -2.23 17.05 2.25
C VAL A 303 -3.75 17.06 2.32
N GLY A 304 -4.32 16.32 3.21
CA GLY A 304 -5.77 16.25 3.34
C GLY A 304 -6.27 16.96 4.60
N THR A 305 -6.80 18.18 4.48
CA THR A 305 -7.24 18.94 3.29
C THR A 305 -6.53 20.30 3.20
N PHE A 306 -6.35 20.96 4.34
CA PHE A 306 -5.69 22.26 4.43
C PHE A 306 -4.34 22.10 5.13
N ALA A 307 -3.36 22.87 4.68
CA ALA A 307 -2.03 22.90 5.26
C ALA A 307 -1.62 24.33 5.68
N ALA A 308 -1.30 24.52 6.95
CA ALA A 308 -0.64 25.72 7.44
C ALA A 308 0.81 25.39 7.78
N VAL A 309 1.74 25.95 7.02
CA VAL A 309 3.17 25.66 7.12
C VAL A 309 3.88 26.74 7.92
N LYS A 310 4.77 26.31 8.81
CA LYS A 310 5.69 27.18 9.56
C LYS A 310 7.09 26.58 9.51
N VAL A 311 8.06 27.37 9.06
CA VAL A 311 9.47 27.00 9.06
C VAL A 311 10.19 27.90 10.06
N ASN A 312 10.77 27.32 11.09
CA ASN A 312 11.36 28.04 12.21
C ASN A 312 10.36 29.07 12.81
N ARG A 313 10.62 30.37 12.63
CA ARG A 313 9.74 31.42 13.12
C ARG A 313 8.80 31.99 12.07
N LYS A 314 8.97 31.67 10.77
CA LYS A 314 8.20 32.22 9.66
C LYS A 314 7.00 31.33 9.36
N SER A 315 5.80 31.91 9.41
CA SER A 315 4.57 31.26 8.98
C SER A 315 4.25 31.64 7.53
N TYR A 316 3.66 30.70 6.80
CA TYR A 316 3.20 30.86 5.42
C TYR A 316 1.67 30.91 5.38
N PRO A 317 1.08 31.48 4.32
CA PRO A 317 -0.37 31.42 4.13
C PRO A 317 -0.89 30.00 4.23
N LYS A 318 -2.11 29.85 4.72
CA LYS A 318 -2.78 28.55 4.77
C LYS A 318 -3.15 28.13 3.35
N GLU A 319 -2.65 26.98 2.94
CA GLU A 319 -2.91 26.41 1.63
C GLU A 319 -4.12 25.45 1.68
N LEU A 320 -4.98 25.62 0.71
CA LEU A 320 -6.06 24.70 0.43
C LEU A 320 -5.61 23.76 -0.68
N VAL A 321 -5.16 22.59 -0.33
CA VAL A 321 -4.47 21.72 -1.28
C VAL A 321 -5.25 20.49 -1.67
N GLY A 322 -6.10 19.99 -0.78
CA GLY A 322 -6.84 18.77 -1.10
C GLY A 322 -5.90 17.68 -1.62
N ARG A 323 -5.93 17.43 -2.92
CA ARG A 323 -5.12 16.39 -3.58
C ARG A 323 -4.01 16.92 -4.46
N THR A 324 -3.84 18.23 -4.54
CA THR A 324 -2.86 18.85 -5.43
C THR A 324 -1.54 19.12 -4.72
N SER A 325 -0.47 19.13 -5.49
CA SER A 325 0.85 19.53 -5.01
C SER A 325 0.98 21.05 -4.93
N PHE A 326 1.73 21.54 -3.97
CA PHE A 326 2.14 22.93 -3.89
C PHE A 326 3.59 23.07 -3.44
N THR A 327 4.17 24.23 -3.73
CA THR A 327 5.56 24.52 -3.42
C THR A 327 5.66 25.88 -2.76
N LEU A 328 6.41 25.98 -1.67
CA LEU A 328 6.69 27.21 -0.93
C LEU A 328 8.17 27.55 -1.03
N ASP A 329 8.50 28.79 -1.35
CA ASP A 329 9.86 29.30 -1.19
C ASP A 329 10.14 29.53 0.30
N ILE A 330 11.01 28.72 0.86
CA ILE A 330 11.38 28.78 2.27
C ILE A 330 12.80 29.29 2.51
N SER A 331 13.47 29.76 1.46
CA SER A 331 14.88 30.18 1.49
C SER A 331 15.20 31.18 2.61
N ASP A 332 14.31 32.16 2.82
CA ASP A 332 14.51 33.24 3.82
C ASP A 332 14.17 32.76 5.25
N ALA A 333 13.43 31.65 5.39
CA ALA A 333 13.09 31.07 6.69
C ALA A 333 14.14 30.10 7.20
N LEU A 334 14.95 29.51 6.31
CA LEU A 334 15.98 28.54 6.65
C LEU A 334 17.20 29.19 7.29
N ARG A 335 17.79 28.47 8.23
CA ARG A 335 19.07 28.74 8.87
C ARG A 335 20.11 27.74 8.41
N GLU A 336 21.37 28.10 8.53
CA GLU A 336 22.48 27.16 8.47
C GLU A 336 22.33 26.14 9.62
N GLY A 337 22.50 24.87 9.34
CA GLY A 337 22.33 23.80 10.31
C GLY A 337 20.86 23.44 10.56
N ASP A 338 20.48 23.34 11.81
CA ASP A 338 19.20 22.75 12.24
C ASP A 338 17.99 23.68 12.04
N ASN A 339 16.95 23.10 11.47
CA ASN A 339 15.69 23.74 11.16
C ASN A 339 14.51 22.92 11.66
N VAL A 340 13.41 23.60 11.98
CA VAL A 340 12.16 22.99 12.41
C VAL A 340 11.06 23.36 11.43
N LEU A 341 10.40 22.35 10.90
CA LEU A 341 9.24 22.46 10.02
C LEU A 341 8.00 21.97 10.78
N ASN A 342 7.01 22.82 10.90
CA ASN A 342 5.70 22.48 11.45
C ASN A 342 4.65 22.61 10.35
N ILE A 343 3.82 21.59 10.19
CA ILE A 343 2.69 21.58 9.26
C ILE A 343 1.44 21.25 10.04
N LYS A 344 0.57 22.23 10.23
CA LYS A 344 -0.75 22.01 10.79
C LYS A 344 -1.69 21.58 9.67
N VAL A 345 -2.19 20.36 9.76
CA VAL A 345 -3.16 19.79 8.83
C VAL A 345 -4.56 19.95 9.42
N GLU A 346 -5.50 20.41 8.62
CA GLU A 346 -6.91 20.46 8.97
C GLU A 346 -7.71 19.59 7.98
N HIS A 347 -8.47 18.67 8.51
CA HIS A 347 -9.34 17.77 7.77
C HIS A 347 -10.79 17.96 8.28
N PRO A 348 -11.55 18.93 7.72
CA PRO A 348 -12.89 19.24 8.19
C PRO A 348 -13.87 18.14 7.83
N ALA A 349 -14.87 17.93 8.67
CA ALA A 349 -16.04 17.13 8.33
C ALA A 349 -16.80 17.78 7.16
N MET A 350 -17.46 16.95 6.36
CA MET A 350 -18.36 17.43 5.31
C MET A 350 -19.50 18.22 5.94
N GLN A 351 -19.67 19.47 5.53
CA GLN A 351 -20.77 20.33 5.94
C GLN A 351 -21.71 20.55 4.75
N THR A 352 -22.96 20.19 4.91
CA THR A 352 -24.00 20.31 3.87
C THR A 352 -24.25 21.75 3.41
N ASN A 353 -23.92 22.74 4.24
CA ASN A 353 -24.10 24.17 3.97
C ASN A 353 -22.82 24.89 3.64
N ASN A 354 -21.75 24.19 3.38
CA ASN A 354 -20.48 24.80 3.01
C ASN A 354 -20.55 25.23 1.53
N PRO A 355 -20.43 26.55 1.20
CA PRO A 355 -20.42 27.02 -0.17
C PRO A 355 -19.14 26.63 -0.92
N TRP A 356 -18.28 25.85 -0.29
CA TRP A 356 -17.01 25.40 -0.80
C TRP A 356 -17.21 24.42 -1.95
N PRO A 357 -16.62 24.65 -3.13
CA PRO A 357 -16.83 23.82 -4.31
C PRO A 357 -16.33 22.39 -4.15
N CYS A 358 -15.46 22.11 -3.18
CA CYS A 358 -15.06 20.75 -2.88
C CYS A 358 -15.85 20.17 -1.70
N GLY A 359 -17.19 20.25 -1.75
CA GLY A 359 -18.05 19.58 -0.77
C GLY A 359 -17.72 18.10 -0.56
N GLY A 360 -16.88 17.52 -1.42
CA GLY A 360 -16.30 16.21 -1.30
C GLY A 360 -14.88 16.15 -0.76
N CYS A 361 -14.26 17.25 -0.34
CA CYS A 361 -12.86 17.25 0.12
C CYS A 361 -12.65 16.37 1.36
N SER A 362 -13.70 16.15 2.13
CA SER A 362 -13.74 15.21 3.25
C SER A 362 -14.94 14.30 3.13
N SER A 363 -15.27 13.86 1.90
CA SER A 363 -16.46 13.06 1.62
C SER A 363 -16.54 11.83 2.51
N GLU A 364 -17.49 11.86 3.42
CA GLU A 364 -17.84 10.72 4.28
C GLU A 364 -18.65 9.68 3.51
N TRP A 365 -19.22 10.04 2.40
CA TRP A 365 -20.24 9.26 1.68
C TRP A 365 -19.68 8.43 0.54
N GLY A 366 -18.36 8.46 0.35
CA GLY A 366 -17.72 7.61 -0.67
C GLY A 366 -18.28 7.84 -2.08
N PHE A 367 -18.68 9.07 -2.43
CA PHE A 367 -18.92 9.41 -3.82
C PHE A 367 -17.77 8.90 -4.66
N SER A 368 -17.84 8.98 -5.95
CA SER A 368 -16.93 8.37 -6.93
C SER A 368 -15.43 8.30 -6.57
N GLU A 369 -15.00 9.06 -5.57
CA GLU A 369 -13.59 9.18 -5.17
C GLU A 369 -13.24 8.51 -3.83
N GLY A 370 -14.21 7.97 -3.10
CA GLY A 370 -13.98 7.37 -1.78
C GLY A 370 -13.65 8.40 -0.69
N SER A 371 -13.29 7.90 0.47
CA SER A 371 -12.95 8.73 1.64
C SER A 371 -11.60 9.41 1.44
N GLN A 372 -11.51 10.67 1.89
CA GLN A 372 -10.29 11.44 1.82
C GLN A 372 -9.32 11.05 2.95
N PRO A 373 -8.01 10.96 2.70
CA PRO A 373 -7.05 10.70 3.75
C PRO A 373 -6.86 11.93 4.65
N PHE A 374 -6.78 11.70 5.96
CA PHE A 374 -6.40 12.74 6.91
C PHE A 374 -4.88 12.68 7.16
N GLY A 375 -4.17 13.74 6.80
CA GLY A 375 -2.74 13.84 7.01
C GLY A 375 -1.94 14.24 5.77
N ILE A 376 -0.63 14.09 5.84
CA ILE A 376 0.28 14.25 4.71
C ILE A 376 0.36 12.91 3.99
N PHE A 377 -0.47 12.71 2.98
CA PHE A 377 -0.66 11.43 2.32
C PHE A 377 0.16 11.24 1.03
N ARG A 378 0.99 12.22 0.69
CA ARG A 378 1.99 12.17 -0.38
C ARG A 378 3.33 12.70 0.10
N PRO A 379 4.42 12.49 -0.66
CA PRO A 379 5.76 12.88 -0.25
C PRO A 379 5.93 14.38 0.09
N VAL A 380 6.91 14.62 0.96
CA VAL A 380 7.43 15.95 1.28
C VAL A 380 8.90 16.00 0.92
N SER A 381 9.30 17.02 0.18
CA SER A 381 10.67 17.20 -0.28
C SER A 381 11.18 18.62 -0.06
N LEU A 382 12.45 18.75 0.26
CA LEU A 382 13.20 19.98 0.17
C LEU A 382 13.92 20.00 -1.18
N ILE A 383 13.66 21.02 -1.99
CA ILE A 383 14.24 21.20 -3.31
C ILE A 383 15.23 22.36 -3.26
N GLU A 384 16.49 22.09 -3.54
CA GLU A 384 17.53 23.10 -3.73
C GLU A 384 17.72 23.34 -5.23
N THR A 385 17.70 24.60 -5.64
CA THR A 385 17.91 25.03 -7.04
C THR A 385 18.82 26.23 -7.10
N ASP A 386 19.29 26.58 -8.31
CA ASP A 386 19.82 27.92 -8.59
C ASP A 386 18.69 28.98 -8.46
N GLU A 387 19.04 30.25 -8.44
CA GLU A 387 18.07 31.33 -8.30
C GLU A 387 17.13 31.46 -9.49
N VAL A 388 17.54 31.01 -10.67
CA VAL A 388 16.65 30.87 -11.82
C VAL A 388 16.29 29.43 -12.01
N ARG A 389 15.00 29.14 -12.10
CA ARG A 389 14.52 27.76 -12.25
C ARG A 389 13.30 27.67 -13.17
N VAL A 390 13.07 26.46 -13.68
CA VAL A 390 11.78 26.08 -14.24
C VAL A 390 10.79 25.90 -13.08
N GLU A 391 9.62 26.52 -13.18
CA GLU A 391 8.58 26.44 -12.16
C GLU A 391 8.00 25.01 -12.05
N PRO A 392 7.45 24.61 -10.89
CA PRO A 392 6.73 23.38 -10.75
C PRO A 392 5.59 23.31 -11.75
N PHE A 393 5.47 22.16 -12.47
CA PHE A 393 4.52 22.00 -13.58
C PHE A 393 4.69 23.01 -14.72
N GLY A 394 5.79 23.74 -14.74
CA GLY A 394 6.06 24.78 -15.73
C GLY A 394 6.52 24.26 -17.10
N VAL A 395 6.58 22.95 -17.31
CA VAL A 395 6.83 22.36 -18.62
C VAL A 395 5.53 21.76 -19.15
N HIS A 396 5.03 22.37 -20.23
CA HIS A 396 3.83 21.91 -20.92
C HIS A 396 4.20 21.42 -22.31
N VAL A 397 3.82 20.18 -22.65
CA VAL A 397 4.16 19.53 -23.92
C VAL A 397 2.88 19.00 -24.56
N TRP A 398 2.71 19.30 -25.84
CA TRP A 398 1.58 18.76 -26.63
C TRP A 398 2.00 18.57 -28.08
N ASN A 399 1.21 17.87 -28.85
CA ASN A 399 1.37 17.65 -30.29
C ASN A 399 0.19 18.26 -31.06
N ASN A 400 0.38 18.47 -32.37
CA ASN A 400 -0.74 18.80 -33.27
C ASN A 400 -1.60 17.56 -33.57
N GLU A 401 -2.74 17.76 -34.21
CA GLU A 401 -3.68 16.69 -34.55
C GLU A 401 -3.05 15.62 -35.47
N ALA A 402 -2.17 16.03 -36.38
CA ALA A 402 -1.44 15.12 -37.25
C ALA A 402 -0.36 14.30 -36.56
N CYS A 403 -0.05 14.60 -35.30
CA CYS A 403 1.02 13.97 -34.50
C CYS A 403 2.42 14.03 -35.15
N ASP A 404 2.66 15.03 -35.98
CA ASP A 404 3.95 15.24 -36.68
C ASP A 404 4.74 16.44 -36.14
N SER A 405 4.20 17.16 -35.17
CA SER A 405 4.81 18.34 -34.57
C SER A 405 4.59 18.36 -33.06
N VAL A 406 5.63 18.71 -32.31
CA VAL A 406 5.63 18.84 -30.85
C VAL A 406 5.87 20.28 -30.46
N PHE A 407 5.10 20.76 -29.51
CA PHE A 407 5.20 22.09 -28.90
C PHE A 407 5.60 21.93 -27.45
N VAL A 408 6.48 22.81 -26.99
CA VAL A 408 6.95 22.85 -25.60
C VAL A 408 6.87 24.27 -25.10
N GLU A 409 6.15 24.49 -24.02
CA GLU A 409 6.20 25.70 -23.22
C GLU A 409 6.96 25.40 -21.94
N THR A 410 7.89 26.30 -21.59
CA THR A 410 8.69 26.18 -20.36
C THR A 410 8.58 27.49 -19.59
N GLU A 411 7.92 27.46 -18.43
CA GLU A 411 7.80 28.58 -17.51
C GLU A 411 9.05 28.67 -16.63
N VAL A 412 9.75 29.78 -16.69
CA VAL A 412 10.98 30.03 -15.96
C VAL A 412 10.85 31.30 -15.14
N LYS A 413 11.30 31.26 -13.88
CA LYS A 413 11.29 32.38 -12.96
C LYS A 413 12.67 32.68 -12.41
N ASN A 414 12.98 33.96 -12.36
CA ASN A 414 14.15 34.51 -11.68
C ASN A 414 13.79 34.91 -10.25
N TYR A 415 14.32 34.22 -9.26
CA TYR A 415 14.13 34.48 -7.82
C TYR A 415 15.21 35.38 -7.22
N SER A 416 16.20 35.81 -8.03
CA SER A 416 17.23 36.74 -7.58
C SER A 416 16.72 38.19 -7.59
N ASP A 417 17.49 39.09 -6.99
CA ASP A 417 17.24 40.52 -6.92
C ASP A 417 17.86 41.31 -8.08
N HIS A 418 18.42 40.64 -9.08
CA HIS A 418 19.07 41.22 -10.24
C HIS A 418 18.66 40.52 -11.54
N GLU A 419 18.98 41.15 -12.67
CA GLU A 419 18.72 40.61 -13.99
C GLU A 419 19.62 39.40 -14.27
N GLN A 420 19.03 38.33 -14.84
CA GLN A 420 19.72 37.10 -15.20
C GLN A 420 19.47 36.74 -16.68
N THR A 421 20.53 36.43 -17.40
CA THR A 421 20.43 35.91 -18.76
C THR A 421 20.72 34.40 -18.73
N ILE A 422 19.77 33.62 -19.24
CA ILE A 422 19.85 32.16 -19.24
C ILE A 422 19.57 31.56 -20.61
N GLU A 423 19.93 30.31 -20.76
CA GLU A 423 19.62 29.47 -21.91
C GLU A 423 18.62 28.37 -21.51
N VAL A 424 17.49 28.32 -22.21
CA VAL A 424 16.47 27.25 -22.04
C VAL A 424 16.61 26.26 -23.17
N ILE A 425 16.78 24.99 -22.83
CA ILE A 425 16.97 23.90 -23.78
C ILE A 425 15.81 22.93 -23.67
N SER A 426 15.06 22.74 -24.76
CA SER A 426 14.09 21.66 -24.89
C SER A 426 14.69 20.54 -25.73
N LYS A 427 14.64 19.33 -25.19
CA LYS A 427 15.15 18.12 -25.85
C LYS A 427 14.08 17.04 -25.81
N LEU A 428 13.75 16.47 -26.99
CA LEU A 428 12.93 15.28 -27.09
C LEU A 428 13.82 14.09 -27.43
N ALA A 429 13.75 13.05 -26.62
CA ALA A 429 14.53 11.82 -26.84
C ALA A 429 13.60 10.60 -27.02
N LEU A 430 14.01 9.70 -27.91
CA LEU A 430 13.45 8.37 -28.08
C LEU A 430 13.75 7.51 -26.84
N SER A 431 13.01 6.41 -26.65
CA SER A 431 13.29 5.43 -25.60
C SER A 431 14.72 4.85 -25.66
N SER A 432 15.33 4.82 -26.84
CA SER A 432 16.74 4.45 -27.05
C SER A 432 17.75 5.50 -26.57
N GLY A 433 17.29 6.67 -26.12
CA GLY A 433 18.14 7.82 -25.75
C GLY A 433 18.57 8.69 -26.94
N LYS A 434 18.29 8.30 -28.20
CA LYS A 434 18.57 9.11 -29.38
C LYS A 434 17.73 10.38 -29.35
N THR A 435 18.33 11.53 -29.62
CA THR A 435 17.63 12.82 -29.67
C THR A 435 16.77 12.90 -30.94
N ALA A 436 15.46 13.09 -30.77
CA ALA A 436 14.54 13.35 -31.86
C ALA A 436 14.57 14.84 -32.22
N PHE A 437 14.55 15.74 -31.24
CA PHE A 437 14.85 17.16 -31.46
C PHE A 437 15.54 17.80 -30.27
N ARG A 438 16.22 18.94 -30.53
CA ARG A 438 16.79 19.80 -29.51
C ARG A 438 16.69 21.26 -30.00
N GLN A 439 16.10 22.11 -29.19
CA GLN A 439 16.02 23.56 -29.47
C GLN A 439 16.49 24.33 -28.25
N THR A 440 17.16 25.45 -28.50
CA THR A 440 17.73 26.34 -27.49
C THR A 440 17.20 27.74 -27.68
N GLY A 441 16.73 28.36 -26.60
CA GLY A 441 16.32 29.77 -26.56
C GLY A 441 17.08 30.51 -25.47
N LYS A 442 17.65 31.67 -25.80
CA LYS A 442 18.30 32.59 -24.83
C LYS A 442 17.32 33.66 -24.43
N ILE A 443 17.13 33.85 -23.14
CA ILE A 443 16.22 34.86 -22.57
C ILE A 443 16.91 35.62 -21.46
N THR A 444 16.45 36.86 -21.23
CA THR A 444 16.87 37.70 -20.11
C THR A 444 15.65 37.96 -19.21
N LEU A 445 15.78 37.70 -17.93
CA LEU A 445 14.75 37.83 -16.92
C LEU A 445 15.16 38.89 -15.92
N LYS A 446 14.32 39.89 -15.70
CA LYS A 446 14.50 40.88 -14.63
C LYS A 446 14.37 40.20 -13.25
N ALA A 447 14.77 40.92 -12.20
CA ALA A 447 14.54 40.49 -10.83
C ALA A 447 13.07 40.12 -10.58
N GLY A 448 12.80 38.93 -10.08
CA GLY A 448 11.45 38.41 -9.78
C GLY A 448 10.58 38.08 -11.00
N GLU A 449 11.07 38.24 -12.22
CA GLU A 449 10.31 38.04 -13.45
C GLU A 449 10.07 36.53 -13.76
N THR A 450 8.87 36.25 -14.28
CA THR A 450 8.50 34.95 -14.85
C THR A 450 8.24 35.11 -16.35
N GLN A 451 8.83 34.25 -17.17
CA GLN A 451 8.58 34.18 -18.61
C GLN A 451 8.30 32.76 -19.07
N VAL A 452 7.52 32.65 -20.15
CA VAL A 452 7.25 31.37 -20.84
C VAL A 452 8.05 31.30 -22.14
N VAL A 453 8.96 30.36 -22.22
CA VAL A 453 9.75 30.08 -23.44
C VAL A 453 9.01 29.04 -24.27
N ARG A 454 8.85 29.30 -25.56
CA ARG A 454 8.14 28.44 -26.49
C ARG A 454 9.12 27.84 -27.49
N HIS A 455 9.10 26.52 -27.60
CA HIS A 455 9.82 25.76 -28.60
C HIS A 455 8.85 24.89 -29.38
N GLN A 456 9.16 24.64 -30.66
CA GLN A 456 8.40 23.71 -31.47
C GLN A 456 9.32 22.97 -32.43
N ALA A 457 8.99 21.76 -32.77
CA ALA A 457 9.72 20.97 -33.73
C ALA A 457 8.80 20.01 -34.52
N LYS A 458 9.14 19.79 -35.78
CA LYS A 458 8.56 18.73 -36.57
C LYS A 458 9.25 17.41 -36.21
N VAL A 459 8.46 16.38 -35.96
CA VAL A 459 8.94 15.03 -35.66
C VAL A 459 8.39 14.11 -36.75
N SER A 460 9.16 13.98 -37.83
CA SER A 460 8.82 13.03 -38.89
C SER A 460 8.90 11.60 -38.35
N ASP A 461 7.98 10.75 -38.77
CA ASP A 461 7.93 9.33 -38.37
C ASP A 461 7.81 9.13 -36.85
N ALA A 462 6.98 9.93 -36.19
CA ALA A 462 6.71 9.79 -34.78
C ALA A 462 6.13 8.40 -34.47
N HIS A 463 6.74 7.73 -33.49
CA HIS A 463 6.19 6.49 -32.95
C HIS A 463 5.03 6.80 -32.03
N LEU A 464 3.82 6.52 -32.46
CA LEU A 464 2.62 6.88 -31.73
C LEU A 464 2.33 5.89 -30.59
N TRP A 465 1.86 6.42 -29.48
CA TRP A 465 1.39 5.61 -28.36
C TRP A 465 0.10 4.87 -28.71
N SER A 466 0.02 3.61 -28.30
CA SER A 466 -1.23 2.83 -28.33
C SER A 466 -1.32 1.91 -27.11
N ILE A 467 -2.49 1.35 -26.84
CA ILE A 467 -2.70 0.39 -25.73
C ILE A 467 -1.82 -0.86 -25.92
N THR A 468 -1.57 -1.27 -27.15
CA THR A 468 -0.75 -2.45 -27.49
C THR A 468 0.73 -2.12 -27.66
N ASP A 469 1.05 -0.85 -27.83
CA ASP A 469 2.43 -0.34 -27.99
C ASP A 469 2.55 1.02 -27.27
N PRO A 470 2.72 1.02 -25.95
CA PRO A 470 2.74 2.23 -25.10
C PRO A 470 4.09 2.96 -25.18
N TYR A 471 4.51 3.35 -26.38
CA TYR A 471 5.77 4.03 -26.61
C TYR A 471 5.76 5.46 -26.06
N LEU A 472 6.80 5.83 -25.30
CA LEU A 472 6.96 7.15 -24.72
C LEU A 472 8.25 7.82 -25.17
N TYR A 473 8.18 9.12 -25.44
CA TYR A 473 9.31 10.02 -25.59
C TYR A 473 9.64 10.67 -24.23
N THR A 474 10.87 11.05 -24.02
CA THR A 474 11.33 11.82 -22.85
C THR A 474 11.95 13.15 -23.26
#